data_bf227a4da2b9936448b32d345189fe99
#
_entry.id   bf227a4da2b9936448b32d345189fe99
#
_cell.length_a   1.000
_cell.length_b   1.000
_cell.length_c   1.000
_cell.angle_alpha   90.00
_cell.angle_beta   90.00
_cell.angle_gamma   90.00
#
_symmetry.space_group_name_H-M   'P 1'
#
loop_
_entity.id
_entity.type
_entity.pdbx_description
1 polymer ?
#
loop_
_entity_poly.entity_id
_entity_poly.type
_entity_poly.pdbx_seq_one_letter_code
_entity_poly.pdbx_strand_id
1 'polypeptide(L)'
;MTIRTANLGFPRIGRHRELKFALEAYWSGKADRASLLDVGKTLRAENWKLQQEKGIDAIPSNDFSFYDHVLDTAVMVGAIPPAYGWTGGPVDLDIYFAMARGATGGEHAACGHAHHGQGVPALEMTKWFDTNYHYMVPEFSADLAFTLTQNRPLQSFLEAKALGIHTRPVLLGPVTFLKLGKTRDGSNALDLLDRLLPVYGRILAELAEAGVDWVQIDEPCLVLDLSDKERDGLKRTYTAVSKAAPGLRILLAGYFGRLGENLGTAVSLPVAGLHVDLVRAPQELETIAETAPGTLHLSLGVIDGRNVWRADLASLAQRLVPVIARRGVGNIEIAPSCSLLHVPIDTALETALDDELRSWLAFATQKLEEIALLGRHAEAGAVEQGGAVATRLTSVRVHDPLVQGRLKALEGTAQTRNL
;
A
#
# COMPACT_ATOMS: atom_id res chain seq x y z
N MET A 1 9.23 24.72 -12.44
CA MET A 1 8.18 23.66 -12.51
C MET A 1 8.10 22.97 -11.15
N THR A 2 6.94 22.60 -10.67
CA THR A 2 6.81 21.85 -9.41
C THR A 2 7.04 20.36 -9.65
N ILE A 3 7.65 19.68 -8.69
CA ILE A 3 7.80 18.23 -8.71
C ILE A 3 6.44 17.61 -8.40
N ARG A 4 6.07 16.57 -9.14
CA ARG A 4 4.83 15.81 -8.93
C ARG A 4 4.78 15.25 -7.51
N THR A 5 3.62 15.24 -6.91
CA THR A 5 3.36 14.67 -5.57
C THR A 5 2.48 13.43 -5.70
N ALA A 6 2.75 12.43 -4.86
CA ALA A 6 2.01 11.17 -4.90
C ALA A 6 1.72 10.65 -3.49
N ASN A 7 0.64 9.88 -3.38
CA ASN A 7 0.38 9.02 -2.24
C ASN A 7 0.20 7.57 -2.73
N LEU A 8 0.60 6.60 -1.90
CA LEU A 8 0.54 5.17 -2.23
C LEU A 8 -0.70 4.47 -1.65
N GLY A 9 -1.39 5.10 -0.74
CA GLY A 9 -2.59 4.60 -0.05
C GLY A 9 -2.86 5.42 1.20
N PHE A 10 -4.12 5.41 1.67
CA PHE A 10 -4.59 6.24 2.77
C PHE A 10 -5.32 5.43 3.85
N PRO A 11 -5.37 5.88 5.13
CA PRO A 11 -6.10 5.20 6.19
C PRO A 11 -7.59 5.06 5.87
N ARG A 12 -8.10 3.83 5.99
CA ARG A 12 -9.48 3.47 5.62
C ARG A 12 -10.49 3.53 6.78
N ILE A 13 -9.99 3.64 8.01
CA ILE A 13 -10.81 3.45 9.22
C ILE A 13 -11.86 4.56 9.41
N GLY A 14 -11.64 5.76 8.83
CA GLY A 14 -12.44 6.95 9.04
C GLY A 14 -11.99 7.75 10.26
N ARG A 15 -12.33 9.06 10.29
CA ARG A 15 -11.88 10.01 11.34
C ARG A 15 -12.36 9.61 12.74
N HIS A 16 -13.55 8.99 12.84
CA HIS A 16 -14.17 8.54 14.09
C HIS A 16 -14.37 7.03 14.12
N ARG A 17 -13.58 6.27 13.33
CA ARG A 17 -13.65 4.81 13.20
C ARG A 17 -14.96 4.31 12.58
N GLU A 18 -15.51 5.07 11.65
CA GLU A 18 -16.79 4.81 10.97
C GLU A 18 -16.81 3.40 10.36
N LEU A 19 -15.71 3.01 9.67
CA LEU A 19 -15.60 1.67 9.09
C LEU A 19 -15.71 0.57 10.14
N LYS A 20 -15.04 0.74 11.30
CA LYS A 20 -15.09 -0.24 12.37
C LYS A 20 -16.52 -0.45 12.87
N PHE A 21 -17.21 0.65 13.17
CA PHE A 21 -18.57 0.58 13.70
C PHE A 21 -19.56 0.05 12.66
N ALA A 22 -19.39 0.38 11.38
CA ALA A 22 -20.22 -0.15 10.30
C ALA A 22 -20.02 -1.67 10.12
N LEU A 23 -18.79 -2.17 10.20
CA LEU A 23 -18.47 -3.59 10.15
C LEU A 23 -19.08 -4.34 11.35
N GLU A 24 -18.92 -3.82 12.56
CA GLU A 24 -19.48 -4.42 13.78
C GLU A 24 -21.01 -4.45 13.74
N ALA A 25 -21.66 -3.39 13.22
CA ALA A 25 -23.10 -3.33 13.04
C ALA A 25 -23.60 -4.35 12.00
N TYR A 26 -22.88 -4.47 10.88
CA TYR A 26 -23.20 -5.46 9.84
C TYR A 26 -23.04 -6.89 10.38
N TRP A 27 -21.93 -7.23 11.01
CA TRP A 27 -21.67 -8.56 11.56
C TRP A 27 -22.60 -8.97 12.70
N SER A 28 -23.15 -7.99 13.42
CA SER A 28 -24.17 -8.24 14.48
C SER A 28 -25.62 -8.21 13.96
N GLY A 29 -25.81 -8.05 12.64
CA GLY A 29 -27.14 -7.98 12.03
C GLY A 29 -27.93 -6.68 12.34
N LYS A 30 -27.26 -5.64 12.90
CA LYS A 30 -27.87 -4.33 13.19
C LYS A 30 -27.91 -3.40 11.99
N ALA A 31 -27.11 -3.65 10.98
CA ALA A 31 -27.07 -2.92 9.71
C ALA A 31 -27.06 -3.92 8.55
N ASP A 32 -27.66 -3.51 7.44
CA ASP A 32 -27.69 -4.30 6.22
C ASP A 32 -26.45 -4.06 5.33
N ARG A 33 -26.36 -4.84 4.26
CA ARG A 33 -25.28 -4.73 3.27
C ARG A 33 -25.18 -3.35 2.63
N ALA A 34 -26.34 -2.74 2.31
CA ALA A 34 -26.38 -1.44 1.65
C ALA A 34 -25.76 -0.36 2.54
N SER A 35 -26.12 -0.35 3.83
CA SER A 35 -25.57 0.57 4.83
C SER A 35 -24.04 0.45 4.96
N LEU A 36 -23.49 -0.77 4.99
CA LEU A 36 -22.05 -0.98 5.04
C LEU A 36 -21.35 -0.45 3.77
N LEU A 37 -21.90 -0.75 2.60
CA LEU A 37 -21.34 -0.30 1.32
C LEU A 37 -21.36 1.22 1.21
N ASP A 38 -22.42 1.89 1.69
CA ASP A 38 -22.56 3.35 1.69
C ASP A 38 -21.51 4.03 2.59
N VAL A 39 -21.27 3.50 3.79
CA VAL A 39 -20.16 3.97 4.65
C VAL A 39 -18.83 3.85 3.92
N GLY A 40 -18.55 2.71 3.28
CA GLY A 40 -17.32 2.54 2.50
C GLY A 40 -17.19 3.54 1.35
N LYS A 41 -18.28 3.82 0.64
CA LYS A 41 -18.33 4.82 -0.44
C LYS A 41 -18.08 6.23 0.10
N THR A 42 -18.71 6.60 1.20
CA THR A 42 -18.51 7.91 1.85
C THR A 42 -17.05 8.11 2.25
N LEU A 43 -16.45 7.14 2.92
CA LEU A 43 -15.06 7.21 3.36
C LEU A 43 -14.07 7.35 2.18
N ARG A 44 -14.28 6.60 1.08
CA ARG A 44 -13.45 6.75 -0.11
C ARG A 44 -13.55 8.15 -0.70
N ALA A 45 -14.78 8.66 -0.84
CA ALA A 45 -15.01 9.99 -1.38
C ALA A 45 -14.36 11.10 -0.54
N GLU A 46 -14.46 11.02 0.79
CA GLU A 46 -13.83 11.94 1.73
C GLU A 46 -12.31 11.88 1.63
N ASN A 47 -11.73 10.67 1.58
CA ASN A 47 -10.29 10.47 1.45
C ASN A 47 -9.73 11.04 0.14
N TRP A 48 -10.41 10.83 -0.99
CA TRP A 48 -9.97 11.40 -2.28
C TRP A 48 -10.03 12.92 -2.30
N LYS A 49 -11.12 13.52 -1.79
CA LYS A 49 -11.26 14.98 -1.68
C LYS A 49 -10.17 15.59 -0.79
N LEU A 50 -9.93 15.00 0.38
CA LEU A 50 -8.89 15.46 1.30
C LEU A 50 -7.51 15.46 0.61
N GLN A 51 -7.14 14.39 -0.10
CA GLN A 51 -5.87 14.32 -0.79
C GLN A 51 -5.75 15.37 -1.92
N GLN A 52 -6.84 15.59 -2.66
CA GLN A 52 -6.90 16.65 -3.67
C GLN A 52 -6.74 18.05 -3.04
N GLU A 53 -7.44 18.32 -1.94
CA GLU A 53 -7.35 19.58 -1.18
C GLU A 53 -5.94 19.82 -0.62
N LYS A 54 -5.22 18.75 -0.24
CA LYS A 54 -3.84 18.82 0.23
C LYS A 54 -2.81 18.98 -0.91
N GLY A 55 -3.25 18.95 -2.16
CA GLY A 55 -2.38 19.18 -3.32
C GLY A 55 -1.57 17.95 -3.72
N ILE A 56 -2.15 16.77 -3.62
CA ILE A 56 -1.56 15.52 -4.12
C ILE A 56 -1.98 15.34 -5.60
N ASP A 57 -1.00 15.19 -6.49
CA ASP A 57 -1.23 15.03 -7.92
C ASP A 57 -1.61 13.58 -8.30
N ALA A 58 -0.99 12.59 -7.66
CA ALA A 58 -1.28 11.18 -7.87
C ALA A 58 -1.98 10.59 -6.64
N ILE A 59 -3.31 10.63 -6.68
CA ILE A 59 -4.17 10.14 -5.60
C ILE A 59 -4.47 8.66 -5.83
N PRO A 60 -4.25 7.75 -4.85
CA PRO A 60 -4.57 6.34 -5.01
C PRO A 60 -6.07 6.08 -5.02
N SER A 61 -6.49 5.04 -5.74
CA SER A 61 -7.79 4.38 -5.59
C SER A 61 -7.60 2.87 -5.54
N ASN A 62 -8.61 2.13 -5.10
CA ASN A 62 -8.53 0.70 -4.78
C ASN A 62 -7.57 0.36 -3.61
N ASP A 63 -7.19 1.36 -2.83
CA ASP A 63 -6.42 1.24 -1.58
C ASP A 63 -7.31 1.03 -0.33
N PHE A 64 -8.63 1.10 -0.52
CA PHE A 64 -9.63 0.83 0.51
C PHE A 64 -10.08 -0.62 0.50
N SER A 65 -10.10 -1.26 1.67
CA SER A 65 -10.60 -2.63 1.87
C SER A 65 -11.59 -2.67 3.03
N PHE A 66 -12.61 -3.51 2.95
CA PHE A 66 -13.47 -3.79 4.11
C PHE A 66 -12.75 -4.67 5.14
N TYR A 67 -11.81 -5.50 4.71
CA TYR A 67 -11.00 -6.32 5.60
C TYR A 67 -9.50 -6.15 5.33
N ASP A 68 -8.95 -6.72 4.24
CA ASP A 68 -7.57 -6.50 3.82
C ASP A 68 -7.42 -6.58 2.29
N HIS A 69 -6.34 -5.97 1.76
CA HIS A 69 -6.14 -5.84 0.31
C HIS A 69 -5.66 -7.15 -0.36
N VAL A 70 -5.07 -8.08 0.41
CA VAL A 70 -4.69 -9.40 -0.12
C VAL A 70 -5.93 -10.26 -0.32
N LEU A 71 -6.85 -10.24 0.66
CA LEU A 71 -8.17 -10.88 0.53
C LEU A 71 -8.97 -10.28 -0.63
N ASP A 72 -8.95 -8.94 -0.76
CA ASP A 72 -9.57 -8.27 -1.90
C ASP A 72 -9.03 -8.77 -3.23
N THR A 73 -7.71 -8.96 -3.32
CA THR A 73 -7.05 -9.51 -4.51
C THR A 73 -7.44 -10.96 -4.73
N ALA A 74 -7.42 -11.80 -3.68
CA ALA A 74 -7.81 -13.22 -3.77
C ALA A 74 -9.24 -13.35 -4.31
N VAL A 75 -10.17 -12.57 -3.78
CA VAL A 75 -11.56 -12.54 -4.24
C VAL A 75 -11.65 -12.04 -5.69
N MET A 76 -10.93 -10.97 -6.03
CA MET A 76 -10.95 -10.37 -7.38
C MET A 76 -10.49 -11.35 -8.46
N VAL A 77 -9.45 -12.16 -8.17
CA VAL A 77 -8.92 -13.13 -9.13
C VAL A 77 -9.53 -14.53 -9.02
N GLY A 78 -10.56 -14.72 -8.17
CA GLY A 78 -11.25 -16.00 -8.00
C GLY A 78 -10.45 -17.06 -7.23
N ALA A 79 -9.45 -16.65 -6.44
CA ALA A 79 -8.70 -17.54 -5.55
C ALA A 79 -9.49 -17.83 -4.28
N ILE A 80 -10.61 -18.54 -4.42
CA ILE A 80 -11.55 -18.84 -3.35
C ILE A 80 -11.57 -20.35 -3.12
N PRO A 81 -11.14 -20.82 -1.94
CA PRO A 81 -11.19 -22.25 -1.62
C PRO A 81 -12.60 -22.83 -1.72
N PRO A 82 -12.75 -24.07 -2.22
CA PRO A 82 -14.06 -24.71 -2.41
C PRO A 82 -14.92 -24.79 -1.13
N ALA A 83 -14.28 -24.78 0.04
CA ALA A 83 -14.97 -24.83 1.34
C ALA A 83 -15.94 -23.67 1.56
N TYR A 84 -15.75 -22.52 0.86
CA TYR A 84 -16.64 -21.35 0.99
C TYR A 84 -17.83 -21.38 0.02
N GLY A 85 -17.97 -22.43 -0.79
CA GLY A 85 -19.15 -22.66 -1.63
C GLY A 85 -19.33 -21.71 -2.80
N TRP A 86 -18.29 -20.97 -3.21
CA TRP A 86 -18.37 -20.10 -4.38
C TRP A 86 -18.42 -20.93 -5.67
N THR A 87 -19.39 -20.62 -6.54
CA THR A 87 -19.64 -21.38 -7.78
C THR A 87 -19.41 -20.55 -9.05
N GLY A 88 -18.82 -19.35 -8.89
CA GLY A 88 -18.53 -18.42 -10.00
C GLY A 88 -19.29 -17.09 -9.90
N GLY A 89 -18.92 -16.14 -10.76
CA GLY A 89 -19.51 -14.81 -10.80
C GLY A 89 -18.99 -13.86 -9.71
N PRO A 90 -19.65 -12.71 -9.52
CA PRO A 90 -19.30 -11.75 -8.47
C PRO A 90 -19.38 -12.38 -7.07
N VAL A 91 -18.40 -12.09 -6.24
CA VAL A 91 -18.34 -12.60 -4.86
C VAL A 91 -19.12 -11.66 -3.94
N ASP A 92 -20.04 -12.21 -3.16
CA ASP A 92 -20.78 -11.44 -2.17
C ASP A 92 -19.98 -11.18 -0.89
N LEU A 93 -20.51 -10.29 -0.02
CA LEU A 93 -19.85 -9.96 1.24
C LEU A 93 -19.87 -11.12 2.24
N ASP A 94 -20.81 -12.05 2.11
CA ASP A 94 -20.92 -13.18 3.05
C ASP A 94 -19.80 -14.17 2.81
N ILE A 95 -19.49 -14.51 1.55
CA ILE A 95 -18.30 -15.31 1.20
C ILE A 95 -17.02 -14.57 1.59
N TYR A 96 -16.95 -13.26 1.27
CA TYR A 96 -15.79 -12.44 1.61
C TYR A 96 -15.50 -12.45 3.12
N PHE A 97 -16.52 -12.25 3.96
CA PHE A 97 -16.33 -12.27 5.42
C PHE A 97 -16.22 -13.68 5.99
N ALA A 98 -16.79 -14.70 5.35
CA ALA A 98 -16.53 -16.08 5.74
C ALA A 98 -15.05 -16.46 5.56
N MET A 99 -14.41 -16.02 4.47
CA MET A 99 -12.95 -16.17 4.28
C MET A 99 -12.15 -15.44 5.37
N ALA A 100 -12.61 -14.25 5.78
CA ALA A 100 -11.91 -13.40 6.76
C ALA A 100 -12.08 -13.85 8.22
N ARG A 101 -13.25 -14.39 8.59
CA ARG A 101 -13.64 -14.60 9.99
C ARG A 101 -14.16 -16.01 10.28
N GLY A 102 -14.33 -16.82 9.26
CA GLY A 102 -15.10 -18.07 9.36
C GLY A 102 -16.60 -17.80 9.39
N ALA A 103 -17.37 -18.87 9.29
CA ALA A 103 -18.82 -18.85 9.44
C ALA A 103 -19.26 -20.01 10.33
N THR A 104 -20.13 -19.77 11.31
CA THR A 104 -20.76 -20.80 12.12
C THR A 104 -21.97 -21.38 11.40
N GLY A 105 -22.16 -22.70 11.47
CA GLY A 105 -23.31 -23.36 10.84
C GLY A 105 -24.62 -22.86 11.45
N GLY A 106 -25.36 -22.03 10.74
CA GLY A 106 -26.64 -21.44 11.15
C GLY A 106 -26.78 -19.92 10.95
N GLU A 107 -25.68 -19.16 10.91
CA GLU A 107 -25.75 -17.70 10.83
C GLU A 107 -25.88 -17.13 9.42
N HIS A 108 -25.68 -17.94 8.37
CA HIS A 108 -25.75 -17.49 6.96
C HIS A 108 -26.86 -18.15 6.15
N ALA A 109 -27.99 -18.47 6.78
CA ALA A 109 -29.19 -18.96 6.07
C ALA A 109 -29.81 -17.92 5.11
N ALA A 110 -29.35 -16.66 5.12
CA ALA A 110 -29.87 -15.59 4.31
C ALA A 110 -29.35 -15.58 2.84
N CYS A 111 -28.25 -16.26 2.54
CA CYS A 111 -27.65 -16.25 1.19
C CYS A 111 -27.96 -17.50 0.33
N GLY A 112 -28.87 -18.36 0.74
CA GLY A 112 -29.34 -19.49 -0.11
C GLY A 112 -28.32 -20.58 -0.41
N HIS A 113 -27.09 -20.47 0.08
CA HIS A 113 -26.05 -21.49 -0.05
C HIS A 113 -26.05 -22.33 1.21
N ALA A 114 -26.74 -23.47 1.15
CA ALA A 114 -26.77 -24.45 2.23
C ALA A 114 -25.37 -25.04 2.45
N HIS A 115 -24.58 -24.41 3.32
CA HIS A 115 -23.48 -25.11 3.98
C HIS A 115 -24.13 -26.14 4.91
N HIS A 116 -24.04 -27.42 4.59
CA HIS A 116 -24.65 -28.53 5.32
C HIS A 116 -24.20 -28.53 6.80
N GLY A 117 -24.79 -27.68 7.64
CA GLY A 117 -24.70 -27.74 9.10
C GLY A 117 -23.30 -27.61 9.74
N GLN A 118 -22.23 -27.58 8.98
CA GLN A 118 -20.86 -27.40 9.47
C GLN A 118 -20.37 -26.00 9.12
N GLY A 119 -19.87 -25.27 10.12
CA GLY A 119 -19.22 -23.97 9.93
C GLY A 119 -17.94 -24.12 9.07
N VAL A 120 -17.51 -23.01 8.45
CA VAL A 120 -16.22 -22.95 7.74
C VAL A 120 -15.23 -22.12 8.56
N PRO A 121 -13.96 -22.54 8.71
CA PRO A 121 -12.95 -21.76 9.40
C PRO A 121 -12.58 -20.52 8.57
N ALA A 122 -12.05 -19.48 9.23
CA ALA A 122 -11.37 -18.39 8.55
C ALA A 122 -10.08 -18.89 7.85
N LEU A 123 -9.63 -18.16 6.83
CA LEU A 123 -8.28 -18.32 6.32
C LEU A 123 -7.25 -18.00 7.41
N GLU A 124 -6.02 -18.49 7.26
CA GLU A 124 -4.91 -18.10 8.13
C GLU A 124 -4.68 -16.59 8.04
N MET A 125 -4.41 -15.96 9.18
CA MET A 125 -4.06 -14.55 9.24
C MET A 125 -2.61 -14.38 9.68
N THR A 126 -1.84 -13.55 8.95
CA THR A 126 -0.44 -13.26 9.29
C THR A 126 -0.10 -11.79 9.04
N LYS A 127 1.07 -11.36 9.47
CA LYS A 127 1.53 -9.98 9.30
C LYS A 127 1.89 -9.67 7.87
N TRP A 128 1.48 -8.49 7.42
CA TRP A 128 1.93 -7.89 6.18
C TRP A 128 3.38 -7.40 6.36
N PHE A 129 4.33 -8.19 5.88
CA PHE A 129 5.76 -7.97 6.07
C PHE A 129 6.12 -7.72 7.56
N ASP A 130 6.90 -6.71 7.86
CA ASP A 130 7.29 -6.34 9.24
C ASP A 130 6.36 -5.29 9.87
N THR A 131 5.15 -5.12 9.34
CA THR A 131 4.15 -4.16 9.83
C THR A 131 3.24 -4.77 10.91
N ASN A 132 2.40 -3.94 11.54
CA ASN A 132 1.30 -4.40 12.38
C ASN A 132 -0.01 -4.63 11.61
N TYR A 133 -0.01 -4.38 10.29
CA TYR A 133 -1.13 -4.74 9.42
C TYR A 133 -1.12 -6.25 9.19
N HIS A 134 -2.29 -6.88 9.20
CA HIS A 134 -2.45 -8.31 8.98
C HIS A 134 -3.28 -8.55 7.71
N TYR A 135 -3.01 -9.66 7.04
CA TYR A 135 -3.75 -10.08 5.86
C TYR A 135 -4.18 -11.55 5.99
N MET A 136 -5.24 -11.91 5.27
CA MET A 136 -5.70 -13.30 5.12
C MET A 136 -4.86 -13.98 4.06
N VAL A 137 -4.21 -15.08 4.44
CA VAL A 137 -3.29 -15.82 3.57
C VAL A 137 -4.08 -16.53 2.47
N PRO A 138 -3.86 -16.22 1.18
CA PRO A 138 -4.51 -16.92 0.09
C PRO A 138 -4.12 -18.40 0.08
N GLU A 139 -5.09 -19.28 -0.18
CA GLU A 139 -4.85 -20.71 -0.32
C GLU A 139 -4.97 -21.11 -1.78
N PHE A 140 -3.97 -21.84 -2.27
CA PHE A 140 -3.88 -22.30 -3.65
C PHE A 140 -3.83 -23.83 -3.74
N SER A 141 -4.15 -24.34 -4.93
CA SER A 141 -3.89 -25.71 -5.35
C SER A 141 -3.31 -25.70 -6.76
N ALA A 142 -2.59 -26.75 -7.15
CA ALA A 142 -1.94 -26.82 -8.46
C ALA A 142 -2.92 -26.74 -9.65
N ASP A 143 -4.19 -27.07 -9.43
CA ASP A 143 -5.26 -27.04 -10.43
C ASP A 143 -6.06 -25.72 -10.42
N LEU A 144 -5.75 -24.76 -9.52
CA LEU A 144 -6.49 -23.51 -9.41
C LEU A 144 -6.54 -22.79 -10.77
N ALA A 145 -7.76 -22.48 -11.20
CA ALA A 145 -8.05 -21.62 -12.34
C ALA A 145 -8.47 -20.25 -11.86
N PHE A 146 -7.65 -19.22 -12.18
CA PHE A 146 -8.01 -17.85 -11.86
C PHE A 146 -9.06 -17.32 -12.83
N THR A 147 -9.97 -16.50 -12.31
CA THR A 147 -10.99 -15.80 -13.09
C THR A 147 -11.24 -14.42 -12.51
N LEU A 148 -11.48 -13.43 -13.37
CA LEU A 148 -11.86 -12.10 -12.92
C LEU A 148 -13.31 -12.13 -12.44
N THR A 149 -13.52 -12.06 -11.14
CA THR A 149 -14.87 -12.02 -10.54
C THR A 149 -15.49 -10.63 -10.67
N GLN A 150 -14.69 -9.59 -10.46
CA GLN A 150 -15.09 -8.20 -10.52
C GLN A 150 -13.84 -7.30 -10.62
N ASN A 151 -13.82 -6.35 -11.56
CA ASN A 151 -12.73 -5.39 -11.66
C ASN A 151 -12.89 -4.26 -10.64
N ARG A 152 -12.50 -4.51 -9.40
CA ARG A 152 -12.60 -3.53 -8.29
C ARG A 152 -11.76 -2.28 -8.52
N PRO A 153 -10.51 -2.35 -9.04
CA PRO A 153 -9.73 -1.17 -9.41
C PRO A 153 -10.48 -0.25 -10.37
N LEU A 154 -11.12 -0.82 -11.39
CA LEU A 154 -11.93 -0.07 -12.35
C LEU A 154 -13.13 0.62 -11.68
N GLN A 155 -13.84 -0.10 -10.82
CA GLN A 155 -14.99 0.47 -10.10
C GLN A 155 -14.58 1.64 -9.22
N SER A 156 -13.48 1.50 -8.46
CA SER A 156 -12.95 2.56 -7.60
C SER A 156 -12.51 3.77 -8.41
N PHE A 157 -11.86 3.56 -9.56
CA PHE A 157 -11.48 4.62 -10.48
C PHE A 157 -12.70 5.38 -11.01
N LEU A 158 -13.72 4.66 -11.48
CA LEU A 158 -14.95 5.27 -12.01
C LEU A 158 -15.75 6.02 -10.92
N GLU A 159 -15.74 5.50 -9.69
CA GLU A 159 -16.35 6.18 -8.53
C GLU A 159 -15.67 7.53 -8.24
N ALA A 160 -14.34 7.56 -8.23
CA ALA A 160 -13.56 8.79 -8.07
C ALA A 160 -13.74 9.75 -9.26
N LYS A 161 -13.70 9.22 -10.48
CA LYS A 161 -13.91 9.99 -11.72
C LYS A 161 -15.28 10.69 -11.75
N ALA A 162 -16.32 10.04 -11.23
CA ALA A 162 -17.66 10.64 -11.10
C ALA A 162 -17.68 11.84 -10.13
N LEU A 163 -16.71 11.96 -9.23
CA LEU A 163 -16.49 13.11 -8.34
C LEU A 163 -15.55 14.16 -8.96
N GLY A 164 -15.11 13.98 -10.20
CA GLY A 164 -14.15 14.86 -10.87
C GLY A 164 -12.70 14.64 -10.42
N ILE A 165 -12.39 13.54 -9.77
CA ILE A 165 -11.05 13.22 -9.27
C ILE A 165 -10.43 12.10 -10.11
N HIS A 166 -9.31 12.40 -10.78
CA HIS A 166 -8.54 11.42 -11.53
C HIS A 166 -7.56 10.72 -10.60
N THR A 167 -7.73 9.42 -10.41
CA THR A 167 -6.93 8.63 -9.46
C THR A 167 -5.96 7.67 -10.16
N ARG A 168 -4.98 7.19 -9.41
CA ARG A 168 -4.06 6.13 -9.80
C ARG A 168 -4.48 4.83 -9.09
N PRO A 169 -5.16 3.88 -9.78
CA PRO A 169 -5.54 2.60 -9.17
C PRO A 169 -4.33 1.83 -8.65
N VAL A 170 -4.49 1.22 -7.47
CA VAL A 170 -3.47 0.40 -6.81
C VAL A 170 -3.86 -1.07 -6.91
N LEU A 171 -2.93 -1.91 -7.33
CA LEU A 171 -3.08 -3.36 -7.37
C LEU A 171 -1.94 -4.03 -6.60
N LEU A 172 -2.24 -5.11 -5.92
CA LEU A 172 -1.21 -6.01 -5.42
C LEU A 172 -0.57 -6.73 -6.61
N GLY A 173 0.76 -6.80 -6.64
CA GLY A 173 1.50 -7.43 -7.74
C GLY A 173 1.36 -8.94 -7.75
N PRO A 174 1.33 -9.56 -8.94
CA PRO A 174 1.11 -11.01 -9.07
C PRO A 174 2.17 -11.86 -8.37
N VAL A 175 3.44 -11.43 -8.40
CA VAL A 175 4.53 -12.20 -7.77
C VAL A 175 4.43 -12.12 -6.25
N THR A 176 4.18 -10.94 -5.68
CA THR A 176 3.93 -10.79 -4.25
C THR A 176 2.70 -11.57 -3.83
N PHE A 177 1.59 -11.49 -4.57
CA PHE A 177 0.36 -12.22 -4.26
C PHE A 177 0.59 -13.73 -4.15
N LEU A 178 1.28 -14.32 -5.14
CA LEU A 178 1.58 -15.75 -5.12
C LEU A 178 2.58 -16.13 -4.02
N LYS A 179 3.58 -15.28 -3.78
CA LYS A 179 4.58 -15.50 -2.72
C LYS A 179 3.98 -15.46 -1.30
N LEU A 180 2.95 -14.67 -1.09
CA LEU A 180 2.27 -14.54 0.21
C LEU A 180 1.24 -15.64 0.47
N GLY A 181 0.79 -16.35 -0.55
CA GLY A 181 -0.15 -17.44 -0.41
C GLY A 181 0.52 -18.76 -0.06
N LYS A 182 -0.29 -19.74 0.30
CA LYS A 182 0.13 -21.11 0.62
C LYS A 182 -0.58 -22.10 -0.29
N THR A 183 0.15 -23.13 -0.73
CA THR A 183 -0.43 -24.27 -1.42
C THR A 183 -0.77 -25.38 -0.42
N ARG A 184 -1.96 -25.96 -0.54
CA ARG A 184 -2.38 -27.07 0.34
C ARG A 184 -1.83 -28.43 -0.10
N ASP A 185 -1.44 -28.55 -1.37
CA ASP A 185 -0.96 -29.77 -2.00
C ASP A 185 0.57 -29.86 -2.10
N GLY A 186 1.29 -28.85 -1.53
CA GLY A 186 2.76 -28.77 -1.57
C GLY A 186 3.33 -28.33 -2.91
N SER A 187 2.49 -27.94 -3.87
CA SER A 187 2.93 -27.33 -5.14
C SER A 187 3.58 -25.97 -4.91
N ASN A 188 4.32 -25.47 -5.90
CA ASN A 188 4.88 -24.11 -5.81
C ASN A 188 3.87 -23.09 -6.34
N ALA A 189 3.44 -22.16 -5.50
CA ALA A 189 2.47 -21.14 -5.88
C ALA A 189 2.89 -20.32 -7.12
N LEU A 190 4.19 -20.10 -7.32
CA LEU A 190 4.70 -19.35 -8.49
C LEU A 190 4.46 -20.10 -9.83
N ASP A 191 4.22 -21.41 -9.81
CA ASP A 191 3.86 -22.17 -11.01
C ASP A 191 2.46 -21.81 -11.54
N LEU A 192 1.66 -21.14 -10.73
CA LEU A 192 0.34 -20.62 -11.12
C LEU A 192 0.41 -19.29 -11.87
N LEU A 193 1.60 -18.68 -11.97
CA LEU A 193 1.77 -17.34 -12.53
C LEU A 193 1.17 -17.20 -13.94
N ASP A 194 1.46 -18.15 -14.83
CA ASP A 194 0.97 -18.11 -16.22
C ASP A 194 -0.55 -18.22 -16.35
N ARG A 195 -1.22 -18.76 -15.33
CA ARG A 195 -2.70 -18.78 -15.25
C ARG A 195 -3.25 -17.49 -14.66
N LEU A 196 -2.49 -16.79 -13.79
CA LEU A 196 -2.89 -15.54 -13.17
C LEU A 196 -2.74 -14.34 -14.12
N LEU A 197 -1.68 -14.32 -14.93
CA LEU A 197 -1.34 -13.19 -15.80
C LEU A 197 -2.45 -12.78 -16.79
N PRO A 198 -3.22 -13.68 -17.42
CA PRO A 198 -4.35 -13.30 -18.26
C PRO A 198 -5.42 -12.48 -17.52
N VAL A 199 -5.66 -12.77 -16.22
CA VAL A 199 -6.61 -12.02 -15.39
C VAL A 199 -6.10 -10.61 -15.15
N TYR A 200 -4.82 -10.44 -14.79
CA TYR A 200 -4.21 -9.12 -14.65
C TYR A 200 -4.19 -8.34 -15.96
N GLY A 201 -3.89 -9.03 -17.09
CA GLY A 201 -3.95 -8.43 -18.41
C GLY A 201 -5.33 -7.84 -18.71
N ARG A 202 -6.40 -8.57 -18.40
CA ARG A 202 -7.78 -8.12 -18.56
C ARG A 202 -8.10 -6.92 -17.66
N ILE A 203 -7.70 -6.97 -16.38
CA ILE A 203 -7.89 -5.85 -15.44
C ILE A 203 -7.27 -4.57 -15.99
N LEU A 204 -6.00 -4.64 -16.46
CA LEU A 204 -5.27 -3.49 -16.95
C LEU A 204 -5.82 -2.98 -18.30
N ALA A 205 -6.25 -3.87 -19.19
CA ALA A 205 -6.90 -3.47 -20.46
C ALA A 205 -8.19 -2.69 -20.19
N GLU A 206 -9.07 -3.19 -19.31
CA GLU A 206 -10.31 -2.50 -18.93
C GLU A 206 -10.04 -1.14 -18.24
N LEU A 207 -8.95 -1.01 -17.44
CA LEU A 207 -8.52 0.27 -16.86
C LEU A 207 -8.05 1.25 -17.95
N ALA A 208 -7.25 0.78 -18.91
CA ALA A 208 -6.79 1.59 -20.03
C ALA A 208 -7.96 2.09 -20.89
N GLU A 209 -8.94 1.24 -21.20
CA GLU A 209 -10.17 1.59 -21.93
C GLU A 209 -11.00 2.65 -21.20
N ALA A 210 -11.00 2.63 -19.87
CA ALA A 210 -11.70 3.62 -19.03
C ALA A 210 -10.98 4.98 -18.96
N GLY A 211 -9.75 5.06 -19.51
CA GLY A 211 -8.93 6.28 -19.56
C GLY A 211 -8.03 6.46 -18.34
N VAL A 212 -7.66 5.38 -17.66
CA VAL A 212 -6.58 5.40 -16.65
C VAL A 212 -5.26 5.60 -17.36
N ASP A 213 -4.45 6.56 -16.92
CA ASP A 213 -3.13 6.86 -17.50
C ASP A 213 -1.97 6.25 -16.70
N TRP A 214 -2.13 6.09 -15.39
CA TRP A 214 -1.19 5.41 -14.51
C TRP A 214 -1.88 4.39 -13.61
N VAL A 215 -1.22 3.25 -13.42
CA VAL A 215 -1.58 2.24 -12.41
C VAL A 215 -0.36 2.00 -11.51
N GLN A 216 -0.59 1.82 -10.22
CA GLN A 216 0.42 1.38 -9.27
C GLN A 216 0.27 -0.12 -9.06
N ILE A 217 1.37 -0.87 -9.17
CA ILE A 217 1.43 -2.30 -8.87
C ILE A 217 2.44 -2.51 -7.74
N ASP A 218 1.94 -2.96 -6.60
CA ASP A 218 2.70 -3.12 -5.37
C ASP A 218 3.39 -4.49 -5.34
N GLU A 219 4.72 -4.48 -5.46
CA GLU A 219 5.57 -5.66 -5.33
C GLU A 219 6.57 -5.50 -4.17
N PRO A 220 6.09 -5.40 -2.92
CA PRO A 220 6.99 -5.30 -1.77
C PRO A 220 7.89 -6.54 -1.60
N CYS A 221 7.64 -7.65 -2.27
CA CYS A 221 8.59 -8.77 -2.33
C CYS A 221 9.95 -8.38 -2.91
N LEU A 222 10.06 -7.28 -3.65
CA LEU A 222 11.34 -6.75 -4.19
C LEU A 222 12.36 -6.40 -3.11
N VAL A 223 11.95 -6.21 -1.86
CA VAL A 223 12.88 -5.93 -0.75
C VAL A 223 13.32 -7.19 0.00
N LEU A 224 12.86 -8.35 -0.43
CA LEU A 224 13.24 -9.66 0.13
C LEU A 224 14.37 -10.30 -0.71
N ASP A 225 14.99 -11.32 -0.14
CA ASP A 225 15.93 -12.15 -0.87
C ASP A 225 15.16 -13.03 -1.87
N LEU A 226 15.12 -12.57 -3.13
CA LEU A 226 14.42 -13.29 -4.19
C LEU A 226 15.29 -14.37 -4.81
N SER A 227 14.71 -15.53 -5.06
CA SER A 227 15.30 -16.57 -5.91
C SER A 227 15.31 -16.15 -7.38
N ASP A 228 16.13 -16.83 -8.20
CA ASP A 228 16.15 -16.59 -9.65
C ASP A 228 14.78 -16.87 -10.31
N LYS A 229 14.06 -17.89 -9.80
CA LYS A 229 12.70 -18.18 -10.27
C LYS A 229 11.73 -17.02 -10.01
N GLU A 230 11.83 -16.35 -8.86
CA GLU A 230 10.99 -15.19 -8.53
C GLU A 230 11.38 -13.96 -9.34
N ARG A 231 12.68 -13.71 -9.54
CA ARG A 231 13.17 -12.66 -10.44
C ARG A 231 12.71 -12.88 -11.90
N ASP A 232 12.75 -14.12 -12.37
CA ASP A 232 12.20 -14.49 -13.69
C ASP A 232 10.67 -14.31 -13.72
N GLY A 233 9.98 -14.67 -12.66
CA GLY A 233 8.54 -14.40 -12.48
C GLY A 233 8.19 -12.94 -12.65
N LEU A 234 8.96 -12.02 -12.05
CA LEU A 234 8.80 -10.57 -12.24
C LEU A 234 8.99 -10.17 -13.72
N LYS A 235 10.04 -10.65 -14.39
CA LYS A 235 10.28 -10.34 -15.80
C LYS A 235 9.14 -10.82 -16.69
N ARG A 236 8.65 -12.05 -16.50
CA ARG A 236 7.50 -12.60 -17.23
C ARG A 236 6.24 -11.78 -16.97
N THR A 237 5.97 -11.46 -15.70
CA THR A 237 4.82 -10.66 -15.28
C THR A 237 4.79 -9.32 -16.02
N TYR A 238 5.83 -8.51 -15.88
CA TYR A 238 5.82 -7.16 -16.43
C TYR A 238 5.91 -7.13 -17.95
N THR A 239 6.52 -8.15 -18.57
CA THR A 239 6.46 -8.35 -20.02
C THR A 239 5.04 -8.66 -20.50
N ALA A 240 4.29 -9.48 -19.78
CA ALA A 240 2.92 -9.84 -20.14
C ALA A 240 1.95 -8.67 -19.94
N VAL A 241 1.99 -8.03 -18.78
CA VAL A 241 1.02 -6.96 -18.44
C VAL A 241 1.26 -5.67 -19.25
N SER A 242 2.51 -5.31 -19.58
CA SER A 242 2.80 -4.17 -20.45
C SER A 242 2.30 -4.38 -21.89
N LYS A 243 2.29 -5.63 -22.37
CA LYS A 243 1.71 -5.98 -23.68
C LYS A 243 0.19 -5.97 -23.68
N ALA A 244 -0.43 -6.36 -22.55
CA ALA A 244 -1.88 -6.44 -22.43
C ALA A 244 -2.58 -5.08 -22.43
N ALA A 245 -1.90 -4.03 -21.95
CA ALA A 245 -2.43 -2.67 -21.89
C ALA A 245 -1.41 -1.65 -22.43
N PRO A 246 -1.17 -1.61 -23.75
CA PRO A 246 -0.23 -0.67 -24.35
C PRO A 246 -0.67 0.77 -24.09
N GLY A 247 0.25 1.61 -23.60
CA GLY A 247 -0.03 3.02 -23.26
C GLY A 247 -0.47 3.26 -21.82
N LEU A 248 -0.92 2.26 -21.07
CA LEU A 248 -1.11 2.36 -19.63
C LEU A 248 0.25 2.36 -18.93
N ARG A 249 0.55 3.44 -18.22
CA ARG A 249 1.82 3.59 -17.49
C ARG A 249 1.77 2.84 -16.17
N ILE A 250 2.73 1.94 -15.95
CA ILE A 250 2.82 1.14 -14.72
C ILE A 250 3.87 1.77 -13.81
N LEU A 251 3.49 2.12 -12.57
CA LEU A 251 4.39 2.37 -11.46
C LEU A 251 4.58 1.07 -10.68
N LEU A 252 5.77 0.49 -10.75
CA LEU A 252 6.18 -0.64 -9.92
C LEU A 252 6.53 -0.10 -8.54
N ALA A 253 5.90 -0.56 -7.46
CA ALA A 253 6.16 -0.07 -6.13
C ALA A 253 6.81 -1.14 -5.24
N GLY A 254 8.09 -0.87 -4.86
CA GLY A 254 8.82 -1.60 -3.81
C GLY A 254 8.90 -0.75 -2.55
N TYR A 255 8.58 -1.34 -1.39
CA TYR A 255 8.62 -0.62 -0.11
C TYR A 255 8.88 -1.58 1.07
N PHE A 256 9.15 -1.04 2.26
CA PHE A 256 9.54 -1.68 3.51
C PHE A 256 11.02 -2.07 3.62
N GLY A 257 11.84 -1.74 2.65
CA GLY A 257 13.27 -2.06 2.69
C GLY A 257 14.03 -1.60 1.45
N ARG A 258 15.30 -2.01 1.38
CA ARG A 258 16.16 -1.76 0.23
C ARG A 258 15.85 -2.74 -0.90
N LEU A 259 16.06 -2.30 -2.13
CA LEU A 259 16.00 -3.19 -3.30
C LEU A 259 17.24 -4.13 -3.36
N GLY A 260 18.41 -3.65 -2.92
CA GLY A 260 19.63 -4.45 -2.85
C GLY A 260 19.94 -5.15 -4.17
N GLU A 261 20.09 -6.48 -4.13
CA GLU A 261 20.39 -7.30 -5.31
C GLU A 261 19.26 -7.32 -6.35
N ASN A 262 18.04 -6.96 -5.97
CA ASN A 262 16.90 -6.91 -6.89
C ASN A 262 16.84 -5.60 -7.69
N LEU A 263 17.69 -4.59 -7.37
CA LEU A 263 17.70 -3.30 -8.07
C LEU A 263 17.87 -3.48 -9.60
N GLY A 264 18.87 -4.28 -10.02
CA GLY A 264 19.09 -4.56 -11.44
C GLY A 264 17.88 -5.17 -12.14
N THR A 265 17.15 -6.06 -11.44
CA THR A 265 15.90 -6.61 -11.96
C THR A 265 14.83 -5.50 -12.04
N ALA A 266 14.59 -4.75 -10.97
CA ALA A 266 13.53 -3.75 -10.91
C ALA A 266 13.66 -2.67 -11.99
N VAL A 267 14.87 -2.13 -12.23
CA VAL A 267 15.10 -1.08 -13.25
C VAL A 267 15.08 -1.61 -14.70
N SER A 268 15.20 -2.92 -14.89
CA SER A 268 15.16 -3.56 -16.22
C SER A 268 13.75 -3.96 -16.66
N LEU A 269 12.76 -3.92 -15.77
CA LEU A 269 11.39 -4.28 -16.11
C LEU A 269 10.76 -3.25 -17.06
N PRO A 270 9.89 -3.67 -18.00
CA PRO A 270 9.21 -2.77 -18.93
C PRO A 270 8.06 -2.02 -18.23
N VAL A 271 8.41 -1.14 -17.30
CA VAL A 271 7.51 -0.27 -16.55
C VAL A 271 7.84 1.20 -16.79
N ALA A 272 6.86 2.08 -16.58
CA ALA A 272 7.03 3.51 -16.77
C ALA A 272 7.64 4.21 -15.55
N GLY A 273 7.50 3.64 -14.36
CA GLY A 273 8.04 4.20 -13.14
C GLY A 273 8.38 3.15 -12.08
N LEU A 274 9.24 3.54 -11.15
CA LEU A 274 9.66 2.74 -10.00
C LEU A 274 9.54 3.58 -8.73
N HIS A 275 8.77 3.09 -7.76
CA HIS A 275 8.74 3.64 -6.40
C HIS A 275 9.70 2.89 -5.50
N VAL A 276 10.42 3.64 -4.64
CA VAL A 276 11.44 3.11 -3.73
C VAL A 276 11.33 3.74 -2.34
N ASP A 277 11.53 2.93 -1.30
CA ASP A 277 11.50 3.34 0.11
C ASP A 277 12.86 3.90 0.53
N LEU A 278 12.98 5.23 0.51
CA LEU A 278 14.20 5.95 0.88
C LEU A 278 14.24 6.35 2.36
N VAL A 279 13.28 5.91 3.14
CA VAL A 279 13.31 6.01 4.61
C VAL A 279 14.02 4.78 5.19
N ARG A 280 13.70 3.58 4.69
CA ARG A 280 14.35 2.34 5.10
C ARG A 280 15.71 2.15 4.43
N ALA A 281 15.88 2.67 3.23
CA ALA A 281 17.11 2.55 2.45
C ALA A 281 17.60 3.92 1.93
N PRO A 282 17.88 4.90 2.80
CA PRO A 282 18.29 6.24 2.39
C PRO A 282 19.58 6.26 1.55
N GLN A 283 20.45 5.27 1.76
CA GLN A 283 21.72 5.10 1.04
C GLN A 283 21.55 4.68 -0.42
N GLU A 284 20.38 4.16 -0.83
CA GLU A 284 20.15 3.73 -2.21
C GLU A 284 19.77 4.89 -3.16
N LEU A 285 19.47 6.09 -2.65
CA LEU A 285 19.01 7.22 -3.44
C LEU A 285 19.92 7.52 -4.64
N GLU A 286 21.22 7.69 -4.41
CA GLU A 286 22.16 8.02 -5.47
C GLU A 286 22.34 6.86 -6.44
N THR A 287 22.52 5.64 -5.93
CA THR A 287 22.68 4.42 -6.73
C THR A 287 21.48 4.21 -7.65
N ILE A 288 20.24 4.40 -7.14
CA ILE A 288 19.01 4.27 -7.94
C ILE A 288 18.96 5.37 -9.01
N ALA A 289 19.26 6.63 -8.65
CA ALA A 289 19.26 7.74 -9.59
C ALA A 289 20.28 7.58 -10.72
N GLU A 290 21.39 6.87 -10.46
CA GLU A 290 22.45 6.56 -11.44
C GLU A 290 22.10 5.33 -12.30
N THR A 291 21.59 4.28 -11.68
CA THR A 291 21.37 2.98 -12.34
C THR A 291 20.06 2.97 -13.17
N ALA A 292 19.02 3.69 -12.71
CA ALA A 292 17.73 3.71 -13.39
C ALA A 292 17.84 4.40 -14.78
N PRO A 293 17.27 3.80 -15.84
CA PRO A 293 17.21 4.43 -17.16
C PRO A 293 16.65 5.85 -17.10
N GLY A 294 17.17 6.76 -17.93
CA GLY A 294 16.74 8.17 -17.97
C GLY A 294 15.24 8.36 -18.23
N THR A 295 14.62 7.39 -18.89
CA THR A 295 13.18 7.38 -19.21
C THR A 295 12.31 6.82 -18.08
N LEU A 296 12.89 6.14 -17.09
CA LEU A 296 12.14 5.57 -15.97
C LEU A 296 11.79 6.67 -14.97
N HIS A 297 10.51 6.91 -14.73
CA HIS A 297 10.03 7.84 -13.71
C HIS A 297 10.33 7.31 -12.29
N LEU A 298 10.93 8.12 -11.41
CA LEU A 298 11.26 7.71 -10.05
C LEU A 298 10.28 8.31 -9.04
N SER A 299 9.61 7.46 -8.31
CA SER A 299 8.77 7.82 -7.16
C SER A 299 9.60 7.68 -5.88
N LEU A 300 9.97 8.82 -5.30
CA LEU A 300 10.90 8.90 -4.18
C LEU A 300 10.14 8.89 -2.85
N GLY A 301 10.14 7.73 -2.19
CA GLY A 301 9.49 7.51 -0.89
C GLY A 301 10.29 8.09 0.27
N VAL A 302 10.29 9.41 0.41
CA VAL A 302 11.13 10.15 1.39
C VAL A 302 10.38 10.59 2.64
N ILE A 303 9.05 10.59 2.64
CA ILE A 303 8.24 10.88 3.83
C ILE A 303 7.87 9.56 4.50
N ASP A 304 8.25 9.40 5.78
CA ASP A 304 8.03 8.14 6.48
C ASP A 304 6.54 7.82 6.66
N GLY A 305 6.07 6.77 5.99
CA GLY A 305 4.69 6.28 6.04
C GLY A 305 4.40 5.37 7.26
N ARG A 306 5.35 5.12 8.15
CA ARG A 306 5.23 4.17 9.26
C ARG A 306 5.49 4.74 10.64
N ASN A 307 5.98 5.98 10.74
CA ASN A 307 6.11 6.67 12.00
C ASN A 307 5.16 7.88 12.08
N VAL A 308 5.06 8.45 13.26
CA VAL A 308 4.15 9.56 13.57
C VAL A 308 4.88 10.90 13.68
N TRP A 309 6.17 10.95 13.41
CA TRP A 309 6.98 12.15 13.58
C TRP A 309 6.94 13.04 12.34
N ARG A 310 6.97 14.34 12.57
CA ARG A 310 7.15 15.33 11.52
C ARG A 310 8.52 15.16 10.86
N ALA A 311 8.54 15.18 9.53
CA ALA A 311 9.77 15.04 8.75
C ALA A 311 10.64 16.29 8.78
N ASP A 312 11.96 16.16 8.69
CA ASP A 312 12.89 17.26 8.47
C ASP A 312 12.94 17.59 6.96
N LEU A 313 12.02 18.44 6.52
CA LEU A 313 11.87 18.78 5.11
C LEU A 313 13.07 19.56 4.55
N ALA A 314 13.73 20.37 5.39
CA ALA A 314 14.92 21.12 4.96
C ALA A 314 16.08 20.20 4.62
N SER A 315 16.35 19.21 5.47
CA SER A 315 17.36 18.20 5.23
C SER A 315 17.00 17.29 4.02
N LEU A 316 15.73 16.93 3.87
CA LEU A 316 15.25 16.16 2.72
C LEU A 316 15.40 16.92 1.40
N ALA A 317 15.02 18.21 1.38
CA ALA A 317 15.18 19.04 0.18
C ALA A 317 16.63 19.11 -0.27
N GLN A 318 17.58 19.35 0.65
CA GLN A 318 19.01 19.39 0.34
C GLN A 318 19.50 18.05 -0.26
N ARG A 319 19.06 16.92 0.27
CA ARG A 319 19.42 15.59 -0.27
C ARG A 319 18.87 15.33 -1.66
N LEU A 320 17.73 15.92 -1.99
CA LEU A 320 17.08 15.71 -3.29
C LEU A 320 17.67 16.56 -4.42
N VAL A 321 18.32 17.69 -4.14
CA VAL A 321 18.88 18.60 -5.15
C VAL A 321 19.74 17.89 -6.20
N PRO A 322 20.73 17.06 -5.85
CA PRO A 322 21.56 16.37 -6.86
C PRO A 322 20.76 15.42 -7.76
N VAL A 323 19.78 14.72 -7.18
CA VAL A 323 18.92 13.80 -7.91
C VAL A 323 17.99 14.56 -8.86
N ILE A 324 17.40 15.67 -8.39
CA ILE A 324 16.55 16.54 -9.19
C ILE A 324 17.36 17.11 -10.38
N ALA A 325 18.57 17.58 -10.15
CA ALA A 325 19.45 18.10 -11.19
C ALA A 325 19.79 17.06 -12.25
N ARG A 326 20.00 15.79 -11.84
CA ARG A 326 20.34 14.67 -12.72
C ARG A 326 19.13 14.17 -13.53
N ARG A 327 17.97 14.02 -12.88
CA ARG A 327 16.79 13.36 -13.46
C ARG A 327 15.83 14.33 -14.13
N GLY A 328 15.83 15.59 -13.72
CA GLY A 328 14.85 16.60 -14.08
C GLY A 328 13.54 16.44 -13.29
N VAL A 329 12.88 17.55 -13.00
CA VAL A 329 11.64 17.62 -12.21
C VAL A 329 10.48 16.79 -12.81
N GLY A 330 10.44 16.62 -14.13
CA GLY A 330 9.40 15.86 -14.83
C GLY A 330 9.54 14.33 -14.71
N ASN A 331 10.70 13.82 -14.27
CA ASN A 331 11.00 12.39 -14.19
C ASN A 331 11.01 11.87 -12.75
N ILE A 332 10.57 12.69 -11.78
CA ILE A 332 10.46 12.30 -10.39
C ILE A 332 9.12 12.72 -9.80
N GLU A 333 8.69 12.00 -8.78
CA GLU A 333 7.61 12.40 -7.87
C GLU A 333 8.05 12.20 -6.41
N ILE A 334 7.51 13.02 -5.52
CA ILE A 334 7.69 12.91 -4.06
C ILE A 334 6.52 12.11 -3.49
N ALA A 335 6.84 11.10 -2.70
CA ALA A 335 5.85 10.19 -2.12
C ALA A 335 6.17 9.83 -0.66
N PRO A 336 5.22 9.24 0.09
CA PRO A 336 5.53 8.55 1.34
C PRO A 336 6.31 7.27 1.03
N SER A 337 7.07 6.77 2.00
CA SER A 337 7.89 5.55 1.85
C SER A 337 7.09 4.27 1.57
N CYS A 338 5.83 4.27 1.99
CA CYS A 338 4.82 3.24 1.75
C CYS A 338 3.42 3.85 1.92
N SER A 339 2.37 3.05 1.82
CA SER A 339 0.99 3.52 2.09
C SER A 339 0.89 4.19 3.46
N LEU A 340 0.21 5.34 3.53
CA LEU A 340 -0.13 6.02 4.79
C LEU A 340 -1.17 5.26 5.64
N LEU A 341 -1.65 4.11 5.16
CA LEU A 341 -2.48 3.17 5.93
C LEU A 341 -1.89 2.83 7.32
N HIS A 342 -0.56 2.91 7.44
CA HIS A 342 0.17 2.48 8.64
C HIS A 342 0.28 3.55 9.73
N VAL A 343 -0.25 4.74 9.51
CA VAL A 343 -0.23 5.86 10.48
C VAL A 343 -1.65 6.32 10.81
N PRO A 344 -1.87 6.99 11.97
CA PRO A 344 -3.16 7.57 12.30
C PRO A 344 -3.57 8.66 11.28
N ILE A 345 -4.85 9.02 11.25
CA ILE A 345 -5.41 9.88 10.19
C ILE A 345 -4.98 11.34 10.33
N ASP A 346 -5.21 11.94 11.50
CA ASP A 346 -5.07 13.41 11.66
C ASP A 346 -4.74 13.77 13.12
N THR A 347 -3.68 14.56 13.32
CA THR A 347 -3.30 15.07 14.65
C THR A 347 -4.36 15.99 15.27
N ALA A 348 -5.22 16.61 14.46
CA ALA A 348 -6.31 17.44 14.94
C ALA A 348 -7.36 16.67 15.77
N LEU A 349 -7.41 15.34 15.63
CA LEU A 349 -8.28 14.48 16.43
C LEU A 349 -7.73 14.19 17.84
N GLU A 350 -6.46 14.46 18.07
CA GLU A 350 -5.76 14.20 19.33
C GLU A 350 -5.87 15.39 20.28
N THR A 351 -7.07 15.66 20.77
CA THR A 351 -7.38 16.86 21.57
C THR A 351 -6.78 16.86 22.96
N ALA A 352 -6.34 15.70 23.47
CA ALA A 352 -5.71 15.55 24.79
C ALA A 352 -4.19 15.80 24.77
N LEU A 353 -3.56 15.91 23.58
CA LEU A 353 -2.13 16.23 23.48
C LEU A 353 -1.88 17.71 23.73
N ASP A 354 -0.81 18.01 24.48
CA ASP A 354 -0.31 19.37 24.60
C ASP A 354 0.22 19.90 23.25
N ASP A 355 0.29 21.22 23.11
CA ASP A 355 0.64 21.87 21.84
C ASP A 355 2.08 21.58 21.40
N GLU A 356 3.03 21.46 22.34
CA GLU A 356 4.42 21.11 22.03
C GLU A 356 4.47 19.72 21.39
N LEU A 357 3.93 18.71 22.05
CA LEU A 357 3.93 17.33 21.54
C LEU A 357 3.17 17.23 20.22
N ARG A 358 1.99 17.87 20.10
CA ARG A 358 1.22 17.91 18.87
C ARG A 358 2.00 18.51 17.71
N SER A 359 2.82 19.55 17.96
CA SER A 359 3.65 20.19 16.94
C SER A 359 4.71 19.26 16.33
N TRP A 360 5.16 18.24 17.07
CA TRP A 360 6.17 17.27 16.63
C TRP A 360 5.58 16.15 15.80
N LEU A 361 4.26 15.98 15.81
CA LEU A 361 3.58 14.86 15.15
C LEU A 361 3.10 15.22 13.75
N ALA A 362 3.15 14.21 12.86
CA ALA A 362 2.60 14.23 11.52
C ALA A 362 1.90 12.88 11.26
N PHE A 363 0.57 12.90 11.25
CA PHE A 363 -0.26 11.75 10.86
C PHE A 363 -0.54 11.79 9.36
N ALA A 364 -1.40 10.95 8.82
CA ALA A 364 -1.61 10.85 7.38
C ALA A 364 -1.93 12.21 6.74
N THR A 365 -2.84 12.98 7.32
CA THR A 365 -3.20 14.33 6.82
C THR A 365 -1.99 15.27 6.78
N GLN A 366 -1.19 15.33 7.86
CA GLN A 366 0.00 16.17 7.91
C GLN A 366 1.11 15.67 6.99
N LYS A 367 1.24 14.37 6.79
CA LYS A 367 2.20 13.79 5.83
C LYS A 367 1.87 14.14 4.38
N LEU A 368 0.58 14.24 4.02
CA LEU A 368 0.19 14.80 2.71
C LEU A 368 0.65 16.25 2.56
N GLU A 369 0.53 17.07 3.62
CA GLU A 369 1.02 18.45 3.65
C GLU A 369 2.54 18.51 3.48
N GLU A 370 3.28 17.62 4.15
CA GLU A 370 4.74 17.50 4.02
C GLU A 370 5.15 17.14 2.59
N ILE A 371 4.47 16.16 1.95
CA ILE A 371 4.68 15.76 0.57
C ILE A 371 4.44 16.94 -0.38
N ALA A 372 3.32 17.65 -0.22
CA ALA A 372 2.96 18.78 -1.07
C ALA A 372 3.94 19.96 -0.88
N LEU A 373 4.40 20.21 0.34
CA LEU A 373 5.38 21.26 0.63
C LEU A 373 6.75 20.94 0.01
N LEU A 374 7.21 19.70 0.17
CA LEU A 374 8.47 19.24 -0.41
C LEU A 374 8.41 19.27 -1.95
N GLY A 375 7.31 18.82 -2.57
CA GLY A 375 7.12 18.87 -4.03
C GLY A 375 7.21 20.28 -4.62
N ARG A 376 6.75 21.29 -3.87
CA ARG A 376 6.84 22.70 -4.31
C ARG A 376 8.23 23.32 -4.17
N HIS A 377 9.03 22.90 -3.20
CA HIS A 377 10.23 23.62 -2.78
C HIS A 377 11.54 22.83 -2.90
N ALA A 378 11.50 21.50 -3.12
CA ALA A 378 12.70 20.68 -3.15
C ALA A 378 13.69 21.07 -4.25
N GLU A 379 13.22 21.56 -5.40
CA GLU A 379 14.09 22.04 -6.49
C GLU A 379 15.01 23.19 -6.05
N ALA A 380 14.50 24.07 -5.18
CA ALA A 380 15.29 25.18 -4.64
C ALA A 380 16.27 24.73 -3.53
N GLY A 381 16.21 23.50 -3.08
CA GLY A 381 17.03 22.97 -1.97
C GLY A 381 16.75 23.61 -0.61
N ALA A 382 15.65 24.38 -0.52
CA ALA A 382 15.27 25.09 0.70
C ALA A 382 13.76 24.97 0.92
N VAL A 383 13.40 24.45 2.08
CA VAL A 383 12.01 24.39 2.55
C VAL A 383 11.94 25.10 3.88
N GLU A 384 11.14 26.16 3.94
CA GLU A 384 10.84 26.79 5.23
C GLU A 384 9.96 25.86 6.05
N GLN A 385 10.50 25.37 7.14
CA GLN A 385 9.81 24.53 8.10
C GLN A 385 9.82 25.23 9.46
N GLY A 386 8.66 25.32 10.09
CA GLY A 386 8.57 25.86 11.46
C GLY A 386 9.48 25.10 12.43
N GLY A 387 9.89 25.73 13.52
CA GLY A 387 10.87 25.21 14.48
C GLY A 387 10.53 23.90 15.22
N ALA A 388 9.42 23.26 14.89
CA ALA A 388 8.92 22.03 15.56
C ALA A 388 9.93 20.87 15.54
N VAL A 389 10.65 20.65 14.43
CA VAL A 389 11.67 19.61 14.36
C VAL A 389 12.86 19.97 15.24
N ALA A 390 13.32 21.23 15.20
CA ALA A 390 14.41 21.70 16.03
C ALA A 390 14.06 21.64 17.52
N THR A 391 12.84 22.04 17.90
CA THR A 391 12.37 21.96 19.30
C THR A 391 12.31 20.53 19.79
N ARG A 392 11.85 19.57 18.96
CA ARG A 392 11.87 18.14 19.31
C ARG A 392 13.30 17.64 19.57
N LEU A 393 14.24 17.98 18.69
CA LEU A 393 15.63 17.53 18.78
C LEU A 393 16.37 18.09 20.00
N THR A 394 15.91 19.20 20.58
CA THR A 394 16.54 19.84 21.73
C THR A 394 15.74 19.71 23.03
N SER A 395 14.51 19.19 22.99
CA SER A 395 13.63 19.07 24.14
C SER A 395 14.15 18.07 25.19
N VAL A 396 14.08 18.44 26.44
CA VAL A 396 14.37 17.56 27.58
C VAL A 396 13.43 16.36 27.64
N ARG A 397 12.25 16.44 27.02
CA ARG A 397 11.30 15.31 26.91
C ARG A 397 11.84 14.19 26.01
N VAL A 398 12.72 14.52 25.06
CA VAL A 398 13.39 13.58 24.16
C VAL A 398 14.76 13.16 24.69
N HIS A 399 15.46 14.10 25.35
CA HIS A 399 16.81 13.92 25.88
C HIS A 399 16.83 13.90 27.40
N ASP A 400 16.03 13.00 28.01
CA ASP A 400 16.03 12.84 29.46
C ASP A 400 17.41 12.39 29.97
N PRO A 401 18.07 13.20 30.85
CA PRO A 401 19.42 12.90 31.35
C PRO A 401 19.53 11.55 32.08
N LEU A 402 18.45 11.10 32.76
CA LEU A 402 18.43 9.81 33.45
C LEU A 402 18.42 8.65 32.45
N VAL A 403 17.62 8.78 31.37
CA VAL A 403 17.61 7.79 30.28
C VAL A 403 18.95 7.74 29.56
N GLN A 404 19.53 8.89 29.25
CA GLN A 404 20.85 8.99 28.62
C GLN A 404 21.96 8.39 29.50
N GLY A 405 21.90 8.63 30.81
CA GLY A 405 22.82 8.01 31.79
C GLY A 405 22.71 6.49 31.80
N ARG A 406 21.49 5.93 31.74
CA ARG A 406 21.26 4.48 31.65
C ARG A 406 21.76 3.90 30.33
N LEU A 407 21.54 4.56 29.19
CA LEU A 407 22.03 4.12 27.89
C LEU A 407 23.55 4.03 27.89
N LYS A 408 24.26 5.09 28.38
CA LYS A 408 25.72 5.09 28.50
C LYS A 408 26.24 3.95 29.40
N ALA A 409 25.54 3.65 30.49
CA ALA A 409 25.91 2.54 31.37
C ALA A 409 25.74 1.16 30.71
N LEU A 410 24.82 1.04 29.73
CA LEU A 410 24.58 -0.21 28.98
C LEU A 410 25.56 -0.41 27.82
N GLU A 411 26.18 0.65 27.27
CA GLU A 411 27.11 0.57 26.15
C GLU A 411 28.30 -0.36 26.42
N GLY A 412 28.71 -0.53 27.70
CA GLY A 412 29.76 -1.47 28.11
C GLY A 412 29.29 -2.90 28.40
N THR A 413 28.01 -3.13 28.60
CA THR A 413 27.46 -4.42 29.04
C THR A 413 26.66 -5.17 27.95
N ALA A 414 26.29 -4.50 26.85
CA ALA A 414 25.52 -5.10 25.76
C ALA A 414 26.25 -6.20 24.98
N GLN A 415 27.55 -6.41 25.21
CA GLN A 415 28.34 -7.43 24.52
C GLN A 415 28.41 -8.79 25.24
N THR A 416 27.77 -8.92 26.40
CA THR A 416 27.76 -10.19 27.16
C THR A 416 26.38 -10.81 27.21
N ARG A 417 25.72 -11.05 26.07
CA ARG A 417 24.73 -12.12 25.98
C ARG A 417 25.48 -13.44 25.79
N ASN A 418 25.66 -14.18 26.86
CA ASN A 418 25.90 -15.61 26.75
C ASN A 418 24.70 -16.24 26.05
N LEU A 419 24.90 -16.75 24.84
CA LEU A 419 23.98 -17.62 24.12
C LEU A 419 23.87 -18.96 24.86
#